data_cb556941c4b994da48bd7d48dd96c35b
#
_entry.id   cb556941c4b994da48bd7d48dd96c35b
#
_cell.length_a   1.000
_cell.length_b   1.000
_cell.length_c   1.000
_cell.angle_alpha   90.00
_cell.angle_beta   90.00
_cell.angle_gamma   90.00
#
_symmetry.space_group_name_H-M   'P 1'
#
loop_
_entity.id
_entity.type
_entity.pdbx_description
1 polymer ?
#
loop_
_entity_poly.entity_id
_entity_poly.type
_entity_poly.pdbx_seq_one_letter_code
_entity_poly.pdbx_strand_id
1 'polypeptide(L)'
;MNNNQGINILEVKRISRNFIDYRKEISIIFNEYKRIIDNTKTYFIGEAGNEYRKKFTEFYNKLGIILESLTEFSESLNNIANEYKNTMELAAKNLEKDILKNIK
;
A
#
# COMPACT_ATOMS: atom_id res chain seq x y z
N MET A 1 12.10 7.68 26.93
CA MET A 1 11.88 6.34 26.42
C MET A 1 12.58 6.14 25.08
N ASN A 2 13.22 5.04 24.92
CA ASN A 2 13.99 4.77 23.74
C ASN A 2 13.12 4.09 22.65
N ASN A 3 12.80 4.85 21.58
CA ASN A 3 11.98 4.35 20.49
C ASN A 3 12.73 3.37 19.57
N ASN A 4 14.04 3.15 19.80
CA ASN A 4 14.83 2.22 18.99
C ASN A 4 14.54 0.76 19.29
N GLN A 5 13.79 0.45 20.33
CA GLN A 5 13.50 -0.92 20.75
C GLN A 5 12.09 -1.38 20.39
N GLY A 6 11.37 -0.60 19.61
CA GLY A 6 10.02 -0.96 19.24
C GLY A 6 9.56 -0.28 17.97
N ILE A 7 8.36 -0.62 17.57
CA ILE A 7 7.72 -0.04 16.40
C ILE A 7 6.86 1.13 16.85
N ASN A 8 7.00 2.26 16.16
CA ASN A 8 6.05 3.35 16.29
C ASN A 8 4.80 2.99 15.49
N ILE A 9 3.80 2.44 16.16
CA ILE A 9 2.58 1.91 15.55
C ILE A 9 1.85 2.98 14.74
N LEU A 10 1.73 4.18 15.27
CA LEU A 10 1.04 5.27 14.58
C LEU A 10 1.75 5.67 13.29
N GLU A 11 3.07 5.70 13.32
CA GLU A 11 3.88 6.04 12.16
C GLU A 11 3.79 4.96 11.08
N VAL A 12 3.85 3.69 11.46
CA VAL A 12 3.71 2.58 10.50
C VAL A 12 2.32 2.59 9.86
N LYS A 13 1.27 2.84 10.62
CA LYS A 13 -0.08 2.95 10.09
C LYS A 13 -0.23 4.15 9.16
N ARG A 14 0.42 5.27 9.48
CA ARG A 14 0.43 6.45 8.62
C ARG A 14 1.09 6.14 7.27
N ILE A 15 2.22 5.46 7.28
CA ILE A 15 2.91 5.03 6.06
C ILE A 15 2.02 4.10 5.24
N SER A 16 1.35 3.15 5.89
CA SER A 16 0.41 2.25 5.23
C SER A 16 -0.70 3.03 4.51
N ARG A 17 -1.30 4.02 5.16
CA ARG A 17 -2.33 4.86 4.53
C ARG A 17 -1.76 5.67 3.36
N ASN A 18 -0.53 6.17 3.49
CA ASN A 18 0.12 6.93 2.42
C ASN A 18 0.31 6.08 1.15
N PHE A 19 0.67 4.81 1.28
CA PHE A 19 0.76 3.90 0.14
C PHE A 19 -0.58 3.76 -0.58
N ILE A 20 -1.66 3.65 0.17
CA ILE A 20 -3.01 3.54 -0.41
C ILE A 20 -3.38 4.83 -1.14
N ASP A 21 -3.10 5.98 -0.55
CA ASP A 21 -3.40 7.29 -1.15
C ASP A 21 -2.60 7.50 -2.44
N TYR A 22 -1.31 7.19 -2.44
CA TYR A 22 -0.47 7.28 -3.64
C TYR A 22 -0.96 6.33 -4.74
N ARG A 23 -1.37 5.12 -4.37
CA ARG A 23 -1.93 4.17 -5.32
C ARG A 23 -3.17 4.75 -6.01
N LYS A 24 -4.07 5.38 -5.24
CA LYS A 24 -5.26 6.01 -5.80
C LYS A 24 -4.90 7.14 -6.77
N GLU A 25 -3.97 7.99 -6.40
CA GLU A 25 -3.50 9.09 -7.25
C GLU A 25 -2.90 8.58 -8.55
N ILE A 26 -2.05 7.57 -8.47
CA ILE A 26 -1.43 6.95 -9.65
C ILE A 26 -2.51 6.34 -10.54
N SER A 27 -3.48 5.64 -9.98
CA SER A 27 -4.58 5.04 -10.74
C SER A 27 -5.38 6.10 -11.50
N ILE A 28 -5.69 7.23 -10.88
CA ILE A 28 -6.43 8.32 -11.52
C ILE A 28 -5.64 8.88 -12.69
N ILE A 29 -4.35 9.14 -12.51
CA ILE A 29 -3.49 9.68 -13.56
C ILE A 29 -3.41 8.73 -14.76
N PHE A 30 -3.17 7.45 -14.52
CA PHE A 30 -3.01 6.48 -15.60
C PHE A 30 -4.33 6.12 -16.27
N ASN A 31 -5.45 6.17 -15.57
CA ASN A 31 -6.76 6.03 -16.20
C ASN A 31 -7.03 7.19 -17.16
N GLU A 32 -6.61 8.38 -16.82
CA GLU A 32 -6.73 9.54 -17.70
C GLU A 32 -5.83 9.39 -18.93
N TYR A 33 -4.59 8.93 -18.75
CA TYR A 33 -3.70 8.63 -19.87
C TYR A 33 -4.29 7.55 -20.77
N LYS A 34 -4.88 6.50 -20.21
CA LYS A 34 -5.52 5.44 -20.99
C LYS A 34 -6.63 6.02 -21.86
N ARG A 35 -7.45 6.91 -21.32
CA ARG A 35 -8.51 7.59 -22.07
C ARG A 35 -7.93 8.40 -23.23
N ILE A 36 -6.88 9.15 -22.98
CA ILE A 36 -6.19 9.96 -23.99
C ILE A 36 -5.62 9.07 -25.10
N ILE A 37 -4.94 7.99 -24.73
CA ILE A 37 -4.34 7.06 -25.69
C ILE A 37 -5.43 6.36 -26.52
N ASP A 38 -6.52 5.94 -25.90
CA ASP A 38 -7.63 5.33 -26.63
C ASP A 38 -8.25 6.31 -27.63
N ASN A 39 -8.32 7.60 -27.31
CA ASN A 39 -8.82 8.63 -28.20
C ASN A 39 -7.91 8.86 -29.41
N THR A 40 -6.65 8.46 -29.37
CA THR A 40 -5.74 8.57 -30.52
C THR A 40 -6.20 7.73 -31.71
N LYS A 41 -7.14 6.81 -31.53
CA LYS A 41 -7.72 6.01 -32.61
C LYS A 41 -8.33 6.84 -33.71
N THR A 42 -8.73 8.07 -33.42
CA THR A 42 -9.36 8.97 -34.38
C THR A 42 -8.37 9.68 -35.31
N TYR A 43 -7.10 9.81 -34.91
CA TYR A 43 -6.10 10.56 -35.68
C TYR A 43 -4.74 9.88 -35.79
N PHE A 44 -4.44 8.89 -34.98
CA PHE A 44 -3.21 8.09 -35.08
C PHE A 44 -3.60 6.68 -35.50
N ILE A 45 -3.88 6.53 -36.80
CA ILE A 45 -4.38 5.30 -37.39
C ILE A 45 -3.22 4.55 -38.08
N GLY A 46 -3.50 3.31 -38.48
CA GLY A 46 -2.54 2.46 -39.16
C GLY A 46 -1.70 1.63 -38.20
N GLU A 47 -0.71 0.97 -38.74
CA GLU A 47 0.11 0.01 -38.01
C GLU A 47 0.89 0.68 -36.88
N ALA A 48 1.46 1.85 -37.11
CA ALA A 48 2.22 2.59 -36.10
C ALA A 48 1.33 3.00 -34.92
N GLY A 49 0.11 3.47 -35.20
CA GLY A 49 -0.85 3.83 -34.15
C GLY A 49 -1.29 2.62 -33.35
N ASN A 50 -1.55 1.51 -34.02
CA ASN A 50 -1.93 0.26 -33.37
C ASN A 50 -0.83 -0.26 -32.45
N GLU A 51 0.43 -0.20 -32.91
CA GLU A 51 1.58 -0.64 -32.13
C GLU A 51 1.79 0.25 -30.90
N TYR A 52 1.63 1.55 -31.05
CA TYR A 52 1.73 2.51 -29.95
C TYR A 52 0.71 2.21 -28.85
N ARG A 53 -0.57 2.02 -29.23
CA ARG A 53 -1.63 1.70 -28.28
C ARG A 53 -1.42 0.36 -27.62
N LYS A 54 -0.92 -0.63 -28.36
CA LYS A 54 -0.59 -1.95 -27.82
C LYS A 54 0.47 -1.86 -26.72
N LYS A 55 1.56 -1.13 -27.00
CA LYS A 55 2.63 -0.92 -26.00
C LYS A 55 2.13 -0.22 -24.76
N PHE A 56 1.28 0.77 -24.92
CA PHE A 56 0.68 1.44 -23.78
C PHE A 56 -0.19 0.49 -22.96
N THR A 57 -0.99 -0.35 -23.61
CA THR A 57 -1.83 -1.34 -22.94
C THR A 57 -0.97 -2.32 -22.13
N GLU A 58 0.12 -2.80 -22.70
CA GLU A 58 1.05 -3.68 -21.98
C GLU A 58 1.64 -2.99 -20.74
N PHE A 59 2.05 -1.74 -20.90
CA PHE A 59 2.55 -0.93 -19.78
C PHE A 59 1.49 -0.72 -18.70
N TYR A 60 0.28 -0.38 -19.10
CA TYR A 60 -0.85 -0.17 -18.20
C TYR A 60 -1.15 -1.43 -17.39
N ASN A 61 -1.11 -2.59 -18.02
CA ASN A 61 -1.34 -3.87 -17.34
C ASN A 61 -0.23 -4.18 -16.32
N LYS A 62 1.04 -3.91 -16.66
CA LYS A 62 2.17 -4.06 -15.75
C LYS A 62 2.04 -3.12 -14.55
N LEU A 63 1.61 -1.90 -14.79
CA LEU A 63 1.37 -0.93 -13.73
C LEU A 63 0.30 -1.43 -12.76
N GLY A 64 -0.77 -2.06 -13.28
CA GLY A 64 -1.81 -2.65 -12.45
C GLY A 64 -1.26 -3.67 -11.46
N ILE A 65 -0.32 -4.51 -11.89
CA ILE A 65 0.34 -5.49 -11.04
C ILE A 65 1.16 -4.79 -9.94
N ILE A 66 1.88 -3.73 -10.30
CA ILE A 66 2.67 -2.93 -9.34
C ILE A 66 1.76 -2.29 -8.29
N LEU A 67 0.64 -1.72 -8.71
CA LEU A 67 -0.33 -1.10 -7.80
C LEU A 67 -0.95 -2.12 -6.84
N GLU A 68 -1.22 -3.32 -7.32
CA GLU A 68 -1.69 -4.42 -6.49
C GLU A 68 -0.65 -4.81 -5.44
N SER A 69 0.63 -4.89 -5.82
CA SER A 69 1.74 -5.15 -4.91
C SER A 69 1.87 -4.08 -3.83
N LEU A 70 1.64 -2.81 -4.19
CA LEU A 70 1.63 -1.71 -3.21
C LEU A 70 0.48 -1.87 -2.20
N THR A 71 -0.68 -2.32 -2.65
CA THR A 71 -1.81 -2.61 -1.76
C THR A 71 -1.46 -3.73 -0.78
N GLU A 72 -0.89 -4.83 -1.26
CA GLU A 72 -0.48 -5.95 -0.42
C GLU A 72 0.58 -5.53 0.59
N PHE A 73 1.54 -4.73 0.15
CA PHE A 73 2.59 -4.21 1.03
C PHE A 73 2.00 -3.33 2.15
N SER A 74 1.05 -2.47 1.80
CA SER A 74 0.34 -1.63 2.75
C SER A 74 -0.42 -2.46 3.79
N GLU A 75 -1.13 -3.50 3.35
CA GLU A 75 -1.85 -4.42 4.23
C GLU A 75 -0.89 -5.16 5.16
N SER A 76 0.27 -5.60 4.65
CA SER A 76 1.29 -6.25 5.47
C SER A 76 1.83 -5.32 6.55
N LEU A 77 2.10 -4.07 6.23
CA LEU A 77 2.54 -3.08 7.21
C LEU A 77 1.50 -2.88 8.31
N ASN A 78 0.24 -2.75 7.91
CA ASN A 78 -0.84 -2.56 8.86
C ASN A 78 -1.00 -3.78 9.79
N ASN A 79 -0.89 -4.98 9.23
CA ASN A 79 -0.97 -6.21 9.99
C ASN A 79 0.19 -6.34 10.99
N ILE A 80 1.40 -6.01 10.57
CA ILE A 80 2.58 -6.00 11.45
C ILE A 80 2.36 -5.04 12.62
N ALA A 81 1.86 -3.85 12.36
CA ALA A 81 1.57 -2.87 13.39
C ALA A 81 0.52 -3.37 14.38
N ASN A 82 -0.53 -4.01 13.88
CA ASN A 82 -1.59 -4.57 14.72
C ASN A 82 -1.08 -5.73 15.57
N GLU A 83 -0.28 -6.63 15.01
CA GLU A 83 0.32 -7.74 15.75
C GLU A 83 1.24 -7.25 16.85
N TYR A 84 2.06 -6.25 16.55
CA TYR A 84 2.95 -5.64 17.53
C TYR A 84 2.16 -5.03 18.68
N LYS A 85 1.10 -4.27 18.35
CA LYS A 85 0.21 -3.68 19.35
C LYS A 85 -0.40 -4.74 20.25
N ASN A 86 -0.94 -5.81 19.66
CA ASN A 86 -1.55 -6.90 20.41
C ASN A 86 -0.56 -7.60 21.33
N THR A 87 0.66 -7.83 20.83
CA THR A 87 1.73 -8.45 21.62
C THR A 87 2.10 -7.57 22.81
N MET A 88 2.20 -6.27 22.62
CA MET A 88 2.53 -5.34 23.69
C MET A 88 1.42 -5.24 24.74
N GLU A 89 0.18 -5.25 24.30
CA GLU A 89 -0.96 -5.26 25.21
C GLU A 89 -1.02 -6.54 26.05
N LEU A 90 -0.76 -7.68 25.42
CA LEU A 90 -0.72 -8.96 26.12
C LEU A 90 0.42 -9.01 27.13
N ALA A 91 1.60 -8.53 26.77
CA ALA A 91 2.74 -8.44 27.67
C ALA A 91 2.43 -7.55 28.88
N ALA A 92 1.78 -6.42 28.67
CA ALA A 92 1.37 -5.52 29.72
C ALA A 92 0.37 -6.19 30.69
N LYS A 93 -0.61 -6.90 30.15
CA LYS A 93 -1.59 -7.65 30.95
C LYS A 93 -0.93 -8.74 31.79
N ASN A 94 0.02 -9.48 31.21
CA ASN A 94 0.73 -10.53 31.92
C ASN A 94 1.59 -9.97 33.05
N LEU A 95 2.25 -8.83 32.80
CA LEU A 95 3.03 -8.14 33.83
C LEU A 95 2.14 -7.68 34.98
N GLU A 96 0.98 -7.11 34.68
CA GLU A 96 0.00 -6.68 35.66
C GLU A 96 -0.46 -7.85 36.53
N LYS A 97 -0.77 -8.99 35.93
CA LYS A 97 -1.14 -10.20 36.66
C LYS A 97 -0.03 -10.67 37.59
N ASP A 98 1.21 -10.66 37.14
CA ASP A 98 2.35 -11.06 37.95
C ASP A 98 2.55 -10.13 39.16
N ILE A 99 2.40 -8.83 38.94
CA ILE A 99 2.48 -7.84 40.01
C ILE A 99 1.39 -8.08 41.05
N LEU A 100 0.15 -8.26 40.65
CA LEU A 100 -0.97 -8.50 41.53
C LEU A 100 -0.77 -9.81 42.28
N LYS A 101 -0.25 -10.83 41.66
CA LYS A 101 0.02 -12.13 42.28
C LYS A 101 1.10 -12.03 43.34
N ASN A 102 2.10 -11.18 43.16
CA ASN A 102 3.19 -11.02 44.13
C ASN A 102 2.82 -10.13 45.33
N ILE A 103 1.81 -9.30 45.20
CA ILE A 103 1.31 -8.44 46.28
C ILE A 103 0.56 -9.23 47.36
N LYS A 104 0.01 -10.34 46.99
CA LYS A 104 -0.68 -11.22 47.94
C LYS A 104 0.30 -12.05 48.74
#